data_37e3b60a432b7c89196c944a2b5de574
#
_entry.id   37e3b60a432b7c89196c944a2b5de574
#
_cell.length_a   1.000
_cell.length_b   1.000
_cell.length_c   1.000
_cell.angle_alpha   90.00
_cell.angle_beta   90.00
_cell.angle_gamma   90.00
#
_symmetry.space_group_name_H-M   'P 1'
#
loop_
_entity.id
_entity.type
_entity.pdbx_description
1 polymer ?
#
loop_
_entity_poly.entity_id
_entity_poly.type
_entity_poly.pdbx_seq_one_letter_code
_entity_poly.pdbx_strand_id
1 'polypeptide(L)'
;MADPSSNGKIGVVGFCYGGGVSNAMAVRLPALAAAAPFYGRQAKAADVPKIKAPLLIHYGALDRRINKGWPAYEAALKKHGKEYTAYIYEGANHDFHNDTTPRYDEAAAKLAWSRTIAFFKAKLS
;
A
#
# COMPACT_ATOMS: atom_id res chain seq x y z
N MET A 1 -10.09 -13.66 -14.08
CA MET A 1 -11.46 -14.05 -14.42
C MET A 1 -12.39 -13.67 -13.26
N ALA A 2 -13.51 -13.05 -13.56
CA ALA A 2 -14.44 -12.60 -12.52
C ALA A 2 -15.39 -13.74 -12.12
N ASP A 3 -15.60 -13.90 -10.82
CA ASP A 3 -16.67 -14.73 -10.28
C ASP A 3 -18.02 -14.10 -10.66
N PRO A 4 -19.06 -14.89 -10.97
CA PRO A 4 -20.38 -14.34 -11.28
C PRO A 4 -20.96 -13.43 -10.18
N SER A 5 -20.55 -13.62 -8.92
CA SER A 5 -20.95 -12.76 -7.81
C SER A 5 -20.09 -11.49 -7.67
N SER A 6 -19.01 -11.38 -8.44
CA SER A 6 -18.08 -10.25 -8.39
C SER A 6 -18.64 -9.06 -9.18
N ASN A 7 -18.34 -7.84 -8.73
CA ASN A 7 -18.64 -6.62 -9.47
C ASN A 7 -17.53 -6.24 -10.46
N GLY A 8 -16.52 -7.10 -10.63
CA GLY A 8 -15.40 -6.86 -11.55
C GLY A 8 -14.30 -5.94 -11.05
N LYS A 9 -14.45 -5.37 -9.85
CA LYS A 9 -13.42 -4.50 -9.27
C LYS A 9 -12.39 -5.33 -8.53
N ILE A 10 -11.11 -5.05 -8.76
CA ILE A 10 -9.99 -5.79 -8.19
C ILE A 10 -9.09 -4.85 -7.41
N GLY A 11 -8.80 -5.21 -6.17
CA GLY A 11 -7.81 -4.55 -5.34
C GLY A 11 -6.64 -5.49 -5.06
N VAL A 12 -5.49 -4.94 -4.69
CA VAL A 12 -4.32 -5.71 -4.31
C VAL A 12 -3.79 -5.23 -2.96
N VAL A 13 -3.41 -6.20 -2.12
CA VAL A 13 -2.70 -5.94 -0.88
C VAL A 13 -1.44 -6.80 -0.90
N GLY A 14 -0.35 -6.26 -0.41
CA GLY A 14 0.91 -7.01 -0.34
C GLY A 14 1.78 -6.51 0.79
N PHE A 15 2.66 -7.38 1.27
CA PHE A 15 3.51 -7.16 2.44
C PHE A 15 4.97 -7.33 2.03
N CYS A 16 5.84 -6.45 2.51
CA CYS A 16 7.27 -6.54 2.26
C CYS A 16 7.57 -6.54 0.76
N TYR A 17 8.15 -7.61 0.22
CA TYR A 17 8.32 -7.76 -1.23
C TYR A 17 6.98 -7.63 -1.96
N GLY A 18 5.92 -8.24 -1.42
CA GLY A 18 4.56 -8.13 -1.96
C GLY A 18 4.03 -6.69 -1.93
N GLY A 19 4.46 -5.87 -0.96
CA GLY A 19 4.15 -4.44 -0.94
C GLY A 19 4.75 -3.72 -2.13
N GLY A 20 6.01 -4.04 -2.47
CA GLY A 20 6.66 -3.53 -3.67
C GLY A 20 5.95 -3.99 -4.94
N VAL A 21 5.50 -5.24 -4.98
CA VAL A 21 4.70 -5.77 -6.09
C VAL A 21 3.38 -5.02 -6.20
N SER A 22 2.73 -4.69 -5.08
CA SER A 22 1.48 -3.93 -5.08
C SER A 22 1.66 -2.54 -5.71
N ASN A 23 2.75 -1.85 -5.38
CA ASN A 23 3.09 -0.57 -6.02
C ASN A 23 3.35 -0.75 -7.52
N ALA A 24 4.07 -1.79 -7.90
CA ALA A 24 4.35 -2.08 -9.31
C ALA A 24 3.07 -2.42 -10.08
N MET A 25 2.14 -3.15 -9.46
CA MET A 25 0.85 -3.45 -10.08
C MET A 25 0.03 -2.17 -10.29
N ALA A 26 0.06 -1.24 -9.33
CA ALA A 26 -0.63 0.05 -9.49
C ALA A 26 -0.09 0.83 -10.70
N VAL A 27 1.22 0.74 -10.96
CA VAL A 27 1.83 1.37 -12.13
C VAL A 27 1.41 0.68 -13.43
N ARG A 28 1.37 -0.66 -13.45
CA ARG A 28 1.19 -1.45 -14.66
C ARG A 28 -0.26 -1.75 -15.03
N LEU A 29 -1.17 -1.68 -14.07
CA LEU A 29 -2.56 -2.09 -14.25
C LEU A 29 -3.50 -0.89 -14.05
N PRO A 30 -3.77 -0.10 -15.10
CA PRO A 30 -4.67 1.06 -14.97
C PRO A 30 -6.09 0.71 -14.53
N ALA A 31 -6.52 -0.53 -14.77
CA ALA A 31 -7.85 -1.00 -14.38
C ALA A 31 -7.93 -1.42 -12.91
N LEU A 32 -6.81 -1.46 -12.19
CA LEU A 32 -6.80 -1.82 -10.77
C LEU A 32 -7.62 -0.81 -9.97
N ALA A 33 -8.52 -1.29 -9.12
CA ALA A 33 -9.44 -0.42 -8.39
C ALA A 33 -8.84 0.14 -7.10
N ALA A 34 -7.88 -0.55 -6.50
CA ALA A 34 -7.24 -0.10 -5.26
C ALA A 34 -5.97 -0.90 -4.99
N ALA A 35 -5.01 -0.30 -4.29
CA ALA A 35 -3.79 -0.98 -3.87
C ALA A 35 -3.42 -0.56 -2.44
N ALA A 36 -3.04 -1.53 -1.62
CA ALA A 36 -2.65 -1.31 -0.23
C ALA A 36 -1.29 -1.97 0.06
N PRO A 37 -0.18 -1.31 -0.30
CA PRO A 37 1.15 -1.83 -0.01
C PRO A 37 1.54 -1.62 1.45
N PHE A 38 2.03 -2.69 2.09
CA PHE A 38 2.59 -2.65 3.45
C PHE A 38 4.12 -2.68 3.35
N TYR A 39 4.78 -1.67 3.89
CA TYR A 39 6.26 -1.58 3.99
C TYR A 39 6.98 -2.13 2.76
N GLY A 40 6.50 -1.75 1.59
CA GLY A 40 7.05 -2.18 0.32
C GLY A 40 7.88 -1.09 -0.37
N ARG A 41 8.74 -1.54 -1.29
CA ARG A 41 9.52 -0.63 -2.11
C ARG A 41 8.58 0.26 -2.94
N GLN A 42 8.88 1.54 -2.97
CA GLN A 42 8.10 2.51 -3.72
C GLN A 42 8.34 2.37 -5.23
N ALA A 43 7.35 2.79 -6.02
CA ALA A 43 7.54 2.93 -7.46
C ALA A 43 8.47 4.11 -7.75
N LYS A 44 9.12 4.08 -8.91
CA LYS A 44 9.96 5.20 -9.35
C LYS A 44 9.09 6.43 -9.62
N ALA A 45 9.61 7.62 -9.29
CA ALA A 45 8.87 8.86 -9.52
C ALA A 45 8.42 9.01 -10.97
N ALA A 46 9.25 8.59 -11.93
CA ALA A 46 8.91 8.64 -13.35
C ALA A 46 7.72 7.76 -13.73
N ASP A 47 7.41 6.73 -12.93
CA ASP A 47 6.30 5.82 -13.21
C ASP A 47 5.00 6.23 -12.51
N VAL A 48 5.05 7.16 -11.57
CA VAL A 48 3.88 7.61 -10.80
C VAL A 48 2.75 8.12 -11.69
N PRO A 49 2.99 8.85 -12.79
CA PRO A 49 1.90 9.30 -13.66
C PRO A 49 1.02 8.16 -14.19
N LYS A 50 1.55 6.94 -14.27
CA LYS A 50 0.82 5.77 -14.77
C LYS A 50 -0.19 5.21 -13.75
N ILE A 51 -0.07 5.58 -12.48
CA ILE A 51 -0.94 5.06 -11.42
C ILE A 51 -2.32 5.67 -11.56
N LYS A 52 -3.34 4.84 -11.63
CA LYS A 52 -4.75 5.25 -11.65
C LYS A 52 -5.46 4.86 -10.35
N ALA A 53 -5.05 3.73 -9.73
CA ALA A 53 -5.69 3.22 -8.53
C ALA A 53 -5.43 4.13 -7.33
N PRO A 54 -6.44 4.33 -6.45
CA PRO A 54 -6.17 4.91 -5.14
C PRO A 54 -5.27 4.00 -4.32
N LEU A 55 -4.41 4.60 -3.50
CA LEU A 55 -3.42 3.91 -2.71
C LEU A 55 -3.68 4.10 -1.21
N LEU A 56 -3.55 3.02 -0.45
CA LEU A 56 -3.47 3.08 1.00
C LEU A 56 -2.13 2.47 1.40
N ILE A 57 -1.22 3.29 1.88
CA ILE A 57 0.18 2.93 2.08
C ILE A 57 0.47 2.84 3.57
N HIS A 58 1.10 1.76 4.00
CA HIS A 58 1.46 1.53 5.40
C HIS A 58 2.96 1.38 5.56
N TYR A 59 3.55 2.16 6.48
CA TYR A 59 4.97 2.10 6.81
C TYR A 59 5.16 1.98 8.33
N GLY A 60 6.20 1.27 8.75
CA GLY A 60 6.66 1.32 10.13
C GLY A 60 7.64 2.48 10.32
N ALA A 61 7.47 3.29 11.36
CA ALA A 61 8.34 4.45 11.59
C ALA A 61 9.81 4.07 11.78
N LEU A 62 10.09 2.87 12.27
CA LEU A 62 11.45 2.38 12.51
C LEU A 62 12.09 1.76 11.26
N ASP A 63 11.35 1.61 10.17
CA ASP A 63 11.83 0.99 8.94
C ASP A 63 12.58 2.03 8.08
N ARG A 64 13.83 2.28 8.42
CA ARG A 64 14.62 3.32 7.76
C ARG A 64 14.88 3.04 6.30
N ARG A 65 15.13 1.79 5.94
CA ARG A 65 15.49 1.41 4.58
C ARG A 65 14.35 1.67 3.59
N ILE A 66 13.16 1.24 3.93
CA ILE A 66 11.98 1.44 3.08
C ILE A 66 11.54 2.91 3.12
N ASN A 67 11.51 3.52 4.31
CA ASN A 67 11.02 4.90 4.47
C ASN A 67 11.90 5.92 3.74
N LYS A 68 13.15 5.58 3.47
CA LYS A 68 14.06 6.43 2.72
C LYS A 68 13.52 6.81 1.34
N GLY A 69 12.74 5.92 0.72
CA GLY A 69 12.12 6.19 -0.59
C GLY A 69 10.79 6.93 -0.53
N TRP A 70 10.22 7.12 0.67
CA TRP A 70 8.88 7.70 0.79
C TRP A 70 8.81 9.18 0.39
N PRO A 71 9.73 10.07 0.80
CA PRO A 71 9.59 11.48 0.44
C PRO A 71 9.50 11.74 -1.06
N ALA A 72 10.33 11.06 -1.86
CA ALA A 72 10.30 11.20 -3.32
C ALA A 72 9.01 10.64 -3.91
N TYR A 73 8.53 9.51 -3.38
CA TYR A 73 7.28 8.89 -3.83
C TYR A 73 6.09 9.80 -3.50
N GLU A 74 6.03 10.31 -2.29
CA GLU A 74 4.96 11.21 -1.88
C GLU A 74 4.95 12.49 -2.72
N ALA A 75 6.12 13.09 -2.96
CA ALA A 75 6.24 14.28 -3.79
C ALA A 75 5.69 14.04 -5.20
N ALA A 76 6.01 12.87 -5.78
CA ALA A 76 5.52 12.51 -7.11
C ALA A 76 4.00 12.27 -7.12
N LEU A 77 3.46 11.61 -6.08
CA LEU A 77 2.01 11.40 -5.96
C LEU A 77 1.25 12.72 -5.88
N LYS A 78 1.77 13.68 -5.10
CA LYS A 78 1.17 15.01 -4.99
C LYS A 78 1.28 15.79 -6.30
N LYS A 79 2.45 15.76 -6.93
CA LYS A 79 2.71 16.46 -8.19
C LYS A 79 1.74 16.03 -9.28
N HIS A 80 1.42 14.75 -9.35
CA HIS A 80 0.55 14.20 -10.39
C HIS A 80 -0.91 14.03 -9.94
N GLY A 81 -1.27 14.58 -8.78
CA GLY A 81 -2.66 14.60 -8.30
C GLY A 81 -3.23 13.21 -8.01
N LYS A 82 -2.41 12.27 -7.54
CA LYS A 82 -2.86 10.91 -7.27
C LYS A 82 -3.61 10.83 -5.94
N GLU A 83 -4.61 9.96 -5.90
CA GLU A 83 -5.35 9.68 -4.67
C GLU A 83 -4.55 8.71 -3.81
N TYR A 84 -4.13 9.15 -2.63
CA TYR A 84 -3.41 8.28 -1.70
C TYR A 84 -3.64 8.71 -0.25
N THR A 85 -3.53 7.75 0.65
CA THR A 85 -3.45 7.97 2.08
C THR A 85 -2.28 7.14 2.59
N ALA A 86 -1.41 7.71 3.40
CA ALA A 86 -0.26 7.02 3.95
C ALA A 86 -0.29 7.11 5.48
N TYR A 87 0.00 5.98 6.13
CA TYR A 87 0.12 5.91 7.58
C TYR A 87 1.50 5.41 7.94
N ILE A 88 2.17 6.12 8.82
CA ILE A 88 3.47 5.73 9.37
C ILE A 88 3.23 5.38 10.83
N TYR A 89 3.39 4.11 11.19
CA TYR A 89 3.05 3.60 12.52
C TYR A 89 4.22 3.81 13.46
N GLU A 90 4.04 4.67 14.45
CA GLU A 90 5.06 4.99 15.44
C GLU A 90 5.42 3.74 16.24
N GLY A 91 6.70 3.52 16.47
CA GLY A 91 7.19 2.35 17.21
C GLY A 91 7.20 1.05 16.41
N ALA A 92 6.62 1.01 15.22
CA ALA A 92 6.57 -0.19 14.39
C ALA A 92 7.75 -0.26 13.45
N ASN A 93 8.20 -1.48 13.14
CA ASN A 93 9.32 -1.74 12.26
C ASN A 93 8.85 -2.43 10.97
N HIS A 94 9.80 -2.73 10.07
CA HIS A 94 9.54 -3.57 8.92
C HIS A 94 8.91 -4.90 9.39
N ASP A 95 8.00 -5.46 8.62
CA ASP A 95 7.28 -6.70 8.97
C ASP A 95 6.40 -6.60 10.22
N PHE A 96 5.95 -5.41 10.62
CA PHE A 96 5.16 -5.26 11.83
C PHE A 96 3.83 -6.05 11.82
N HIS A 97 3.32 -6.42 10.65
CA HIS A 97 2.09 -7.21 10.50
C HIS A 97 2.34 -8.72 10.49
N ASN A 98 3.59 -9.14 10.44
CA ASN A 98 3.96 -10.54 10.33
C ASN A 98 4.18 -11.14 11.72
N ASP A 99 3.23 -11.95 12.21
CA ASP A 99 3.26 -12.55 13.55
C ASP A 99 4.29 -13.67 13.71
N THR A 100 5.04 -14.00 12.66
CA THR A 100 6.11 -14.99 12.71
C THR A 100 7.49 -14.38 13.01
N THR A 101 7.56 -13.04 13.22
CA THR A 101 8.83 -12.35 13.49
C THR A 101 8.79 -11.62 14.82
N PRO A 102 9.97 -11.35 15.44
CA PRO A 102 10.04 -10.48 16.62
C PRO A 102 9.62 -9.03 16.36
N ARG A 103 9.50 -8.64 15.09
CA ARG A 103 9.06 -7.29 14.70
C ARG A 103 7.55 -7.12 14.70
N TYR A 104 6.81 -8.17 14.99
CA TYR A 104 5.36 -8.11 15.04
C TYR A 104 4.90 -7.10 16.09
N ASP A 105 4.03 -6.20 15.67
CA ASP A 105 3.39 -5.21 16.53
C ASP A 105 1.89 -5.39 16.41
N GLU A 106 1.29 -6.02 17.40
CA GLU A 106 -0.14 -6.37 17.36
C GLU A 106 -1.03 -5.15 17.19
N ALA A 107 -0.75 -4.06 17.92
CA ALA A 107 -1.57 -2.85 17.85
C ALA A 107 -1.49 -2.21 16.47
N ALA A 108 -0.28 -2.06 15.92
CA ALA A 108 -0.09 -1.52 14.57
C ALA A 108 -0.70 -2.44 13.53
N ALA A 109 -0.52 -3.75 13.65
CA ALA A 109 -1.05 -4.73 12.71
C ALA A 109 -2.58 -4.67 12.65
N LYS A 110 -3.24 -4.67 13.79
CA LYS A 110 -4.71 -4.60 13.88
C LYS A 110 -5.25 -3.29 13.31
N LEU A 111 -4.62 -2.17 13.64
CA LEU A 111 -5.05 -0.86 13.14
C LEU A 111 -4.87 -0.77 11.63
N ALA A 112 -3.69 -1.18 11.13
CA ALA A 112 -3.42 -1.17 9.70
C ALA A 112 -4.39 -2.07 8.93
N TRP A 113 -4.69 -3.24 9.46
CA TRP A 113 -5.62 -4.17 8.82
C TRP A 113 -7.05 -3.62 8.80
N SER A 114 -7.50 -3.03 9.91
CA SER A 114 -8.82 -2.38 9.99
C SER A 114 -8.94 -1.27 8.93
N ARG A 115 -7.92 -0.44 8.78
CA ARG A 115 -7.88 0.62 7.77
C ARG A 115 -7.91 0.06 6.35
N THR A 116 -7.19 -1.04 6.13
CA THR A 116 -7.13 -1.72 4.83
C THR A 116 -8.50 -2.26 4.43
N ILE A 117 -9.19 -2.93 5.35
CA ILE A 117 -10.52 -3.48 5.09
C ILE A 117 -11.52 -2.35 4.78
N ALA A 118 -11.51 -1.27 5.56
CA ALA A 118 -12.37 -0.12 5.32
C ALA A 118 -12.11 0.52 3.95
N PHE A 119 -10.84 0.63 3.59
CA PHE A 119 -10.42 1.17 2.30
C PHE A 119 -10.95 0.33 1.15
N PHE A 120 -10.77 -0.99 1.22
CA PHE A 120 -11.26 -1.88 0.16
C PHE A 120 -12.78 -1.88 0.08
N LYS A 121 -13.48 -1.83 1.21
CA LYS A 121 -14.94 -1.73 1.21
C LYS A 121 -15.41 -0.48 0.46
N ALA A 122 -14.73 0.66 0.68
CA ALA A 122 -15.07 1.90 0.01
C ALA A 122 -14.74 1.88 -1.49
N LYS A 123 -13.60 1.29 -1.87
CA LYS A 123 -13.10 1.36 -3.26
C LYS A 123 -13.57 0.22 -4.15
N LEU A 124 -13.95 -0.91 -3.57
CA LEU A 124 -14.38 -2.09 -4.33
C LEU A 124 -15.91 -2.29 -4.34
N SER A 125 -16.62 -1.39 -3.71
CA SER A 125 -18.09 -1.43 -3.69
C SER A 125 -18.69 -1.08 -5.04
#